data_40f569830c40995a60a1f416430b4910
#
_entry.id   40f569830c40995a60a1f416430b4910
#
_cell.length_a   1.000
_cell.length_b   1.000
_cell.length_c   1.000
_cell.angle_alpha   90.00
_cell.angle_beta   90.00
_cell.angle_gamma   90.00
#
_symmetry.space_group_name_H-M   'P 1'
#
loop_
_entity.id
_entity.type
_entity.pdbx_description
1 polymer ?
#
loop_
_entity_poly.entity_id
_entity_poly.type
_entity_poly.pdbx_seq_one_letter_code
_entity_poly.pdbx_strand_id
1 'polypeptide(L)'
;MIIKTADKDGNLNTLSLFGDIDLRTSRYTFSSPTGLLYATQFAQIALVVTEKAAFEDMRSRGLVQNDCAFAGHSLGEYSALASIADILPIASLVDVVFYRGITMQRAVERDSQNRSNYGMVAANPSRIGKSFGDPALREVVETIARRGNILLEVVKSVISLQS
;
A
#
# COMPACT_ATOMS: atom_id res chain seq x y z
N MET A 1 -17.06 6.21 9.11
CA MET A 1 -15.66 6.64 9.35
C MET A 1 -15.30 7.66 8.30
N ILE A 2 -14.78 8.79 8.73
CA ILE A 2 -14.38 9.91 7.87
C ILE A 2 -12.89 10.12 8.04
N ILE A 3 -12.16 10.25 6.93
CA ILE A 3 -10.75 10.62 6.92
C ILE A 3 -10.58 12.01 6.32
N LYS A 4 -9.51 12.69 6.69
CA LYS A 4 -9.09 13.94 6.05
C LYS A 4 -8.07 13.62 4.98
N THR A 5 -8.28 14.19 3.80
CA THR A 5 -7.37 14.11 2.65
C THR A 5 -6.98 15.52 2.24
N ALA A 6 -5.85 15.69 1.57
CA ALA A 6 -5.50 16.93 0.92
C ALA A 6 -5.63 16.76 -0.60
N ASP A 7 -6.14 17.78 -1.29
CA ASP A 7 -6.08 17.84 -2.73
C ASP A 7 -4.70 18.32 -3.22
N LYS A 8 -4.54 18.39 -4.53
CA LYS A 8 -3.28 18.85 -5.17
C LYS A 8 -2.84 20.29 -4.77
N ASP A 9 -3.78 21.09 -4.31
CA ASP A 9 -3.55 22.48 -3.89
C ASP A 9 -3.38 22.60 -2.36
N GLY A 10 -3.38 21.45 -1.64
CA GLY A 10 -3.21 21.38 -0.20
C GLY A 10 -4.49 21.65 0.61
N ASN A 11 -5.65 21.81 -0.04
CA ASN A 11 -6.90 22.02 0.67
C ASN A 11 -7.35 20.73 1.35
N LEU A 12 -7.81 20.83 2.59
CA LEU A 12 -8.31 19.69 3.35
C LEU A 12 -9.72 19.34 2.93
N ASN A 13 -9.88 18.13 2.44
CA ASN A 13 -11.16 17.51 2.12
C ASN A 13 -11.50 16.41 3.11
N THR A 14 -12.77 16.05 3.20
CA THR A 14 -13.23 14.91 3.96
C THR A 14 -13.68 13.80 3.04
N LEU A 15 -13.21 12.58 3.30
CA LEU A 15 -13.60 11.39 2.55
C LEU A 15 -14.29 10.41 3.50
N SER A 16 -15.53 10.04 3.17
CA SER A 16 -16.21 8.94 3.86
C SER A 16 -15.69 7.61 3.31
N LEU A 17 -15.11 6.78 4.17
CA LEU A 17 -14.62 5.45 3.79
C LEU A 17 -15.76 4.49 3.50
N PHE A 18 -16.87 4.65 4.19
CA PHE A 18 -18.09 3.87 3.98
C PHE A 18 -19.24 4.84 3.71
N GLY A 19 -19.93 4.67 2.57
CA GLY A 19 -21.28 5.18 2.42
C GLY A 19 -22.23 4.32 3.26
N ASP A 20 -23.35 4.81 3.61
CA ASP A 20 -24.48 4.03 4.15
C ASP A 20 -24.20 3.17 5.40
N ILE A 21 -23.12 3.44 6.15
CA ILE A 21 -22.84 2.82 7.44
C ILE A 21 -23.02 3.83 8.56
N ASP A 22 -23.90 3.50 9.51
CA ASP A 22 -24.13 4.21 10.75
C ASP A 22 -23.95 3.28 11.97
N LEU A 23 -24.20 3.82 13.18
CA LEU A 23 -24.09 3.05 14.42
C LEU A 23 -25.13 1.92 14.56
N ARG A 24 -26.15 1.87 13.70
CA ARG A 24 -27.21 0.86 13.68
C ARG A 24 -26.97 -0.21 12.63
N THR A 25 -26.00 -0.01 11.75
CA THR A 25 -25.66 -0.95 10.69
C THR A 25 -24.99 -2.19 11.27
N SER A 26 -25.72 -3.29 11.38
CA SER A 26 -25.23 -4.56 11.93
C SER A 26 -24.49 -5.42 10.89
N ARG A 27 -24.67 -5.14 9.60
CA ARG A 27 -24.04 -5.90 8.50
C ARG A 27 -23.76 -4.99 7.32
N TYR A 28 -22.62 -5.15 6.72
CA TYR A 28 -22.25 -4.51 5.47
C TYR A 28 -21.75 -5.55 4.48
N THR A 29 -22.23 -5.50 3.23
CA THR A 29 -21.82 -6.44 2.20
C THR A 29 -20.97 -5.72 1.16
N PHE A 30 -19.75 -6.21 1.00
CA PHE A 30 -18.86 -5.77 -0.08
C PHE A 30 -19.11 -6.62 -1.32
N SER A 31 -19.15 -5.96 -2.48
CA SER A 31 -19.22 -6.63 -3.77
C SER A 31 -18.30 -5.97 -4.78
N SER A 32 -17.78 -6.76 -5.70
CA SER A 32 -16.97 -6.26 -6.81
C SER A 32 -17.25 -7.10 -8.06
N PRO A 33 -17.54 -6.47 -9.21
CA PRO A 33 -17.77 -7.18 -10.48
C PRO A 33 -16.56 -8.02 -10.91
N THR A 34 -15.36 -7.60 -10.53
CA THR A 34 -14.08 -8.24 -10.88
C THR A 34 -13.57 -9.22 -9.81
N GLY A 35 -14.28 -9.34 -8.69
CA GLY A 35 -13.86 -10.12 -7.53
C GLY A 35 -13.27 -9.27 -6.41
N LEU A 36 -13.44 -9.72 -5.18
CA LEU A 36 -13.04 -8.95 -3.99
C LEU A 36 -11.52 -8.78 -3.86
N LEU A 37 -10.72 -9.73 -4.34
CA LEU A 37 -9.26 -9.64 -4.27
C LEU A 37 -8.68 -8.54 -5.20
N TYR A 38 -9.46 -8.00 -6.12
CA TYR A 38 -9.07 -6.81 -6.89
C TYR A 38 -9.35 -5.50 -6.14
N ALA A 39 -10.03 -5.55 -5.00
CA ALA A 39 -10.18 -4.40 -4.12
C ALA A 39 -9.05 -4.39 -3.09
N THR A 40 -8.35 -3.26 -2.99
CA THR A 40 -7.10 -3.11 -2.23
C THR A 40 -7.22 -3.55 -0.77
N GLN A 41 -8.35 -3.28 -0.10
CA GLN A 41 -8.56 -3.67 1.30
C GLN A 41 -8.56 -5.19 1.50
N PHE A 42 -9.07 -5.95 0.55
CA PHE A 42 -9.11 -7.42 0.66
C PHE A 42 -7.80 -8.05 0.17
N ALA A 43 -7.18 -7.49 -0.88
CA ALA A 43 -5.88 -7.92 -1.35
C ALA A 43 -4.81 -7.79 -0.26
N GLN A 44 -4.80 -6.67 0.48
CA GLN A 44 -3.86 -6.46 1.57
C GLN A 44 -4.06 -7.47 2.70
N ILE A 45 -5.29 -7.76 3.10
CA ILE A 45 -5.58 -8.79 4.11
C ILE A 45 -5.08 -10.16 3.63
N ALA A 46 -5.42 -10.55 2.39
CA ALA A 46 -5.02 -11.84 1.85
C ALA A 46 -3.50 -12.01 1.85
N LEU A 47 -2.76 -10.94 1.44
CA LEU A 47 -1.31 -10.95 1.42
C LEU A 47 -0.71 -11.10 2.82
N VAL A 48 -1.07 -10.25 3.78
CA VAL A 48 -0.45 -10.29 5.12
C VAL A 48 -0.79 -11.57 5.89
N VAL A 49 -2.01 -12.12 5.71
CA VAL A 49 -2.38 -13.39 6.34
C VAL A 49 -1.58 -14.54 5.74
N THR A 50 -1.41 -14.57 4.42
CA THR A 50 -0.61 -15.59 3.73
C THR A 50 0.87 -15.49 4.12
N GLU A 51 1.43 -14.27 4.14
CA GLU A 51 2.82 -14.02 4.55
C GLU A 51 3.05 -14.44 6.00
N LYS A 52 2.15 -14.08 6.92
CA LYS A 52 2.23 -14.50 8.32
C LYS A 52 2.15 -16.01 8.47
N ALA A 53 1.23 -16.67 7.78
CA ALA A 53 1.11 -18.13 7.82
C ALA A 53 2.39 -18.81 7.29
N ALA A 54 2.94 -18.35 6.17
CA ALA A 54 4.18 -18.88 5.62
C ALA A 54 5.36 -18.66 6.58
N PHE A 55 5.45 -17.49 7.21
CA PHE A 55 6.48 -17.20 8.20
C PHE A 55 6.39 -18.13 9.42
N GLU A 56 5.19 -18.35 9.94
CA GLU A 56 4.99 -19.28 11.08
C GLU A 56 5.35 -20.72 10.73
N ASP A 57 5.03 -21.16 9.52
CA ASP A 57 5.45 -22.49 9.04
C ASP A 57 6.98 -22.60 8.99
N MET A 58 7.67 -21.60 8.41
CA MET A 58 9.14 -21.56 8.38
C MET A 58 9.73 -21.54 9.80
N ARG A 59 9.17 -20.72 10.70
CA ARG A 59 9.60 -20.62 12.09
C ARG A 59 9.45 -21.97 12.82
N SER A 60 8.31 -22.64 12.65
CA SER A 60 8.03 -23.94 13.28
C SER A 60 8.99 -25.03 12.82
N ARG A 61 9.51 -24.93 11.61
CA ARG A 61 10.52 -25.86 11.04
C ARG A 61 11.97 -25.48 11.39
N GLY A 62 12.19 -24.43 12.17
CA GLY A 62 13.53 -23.98 12.53
C GLY A 62 14.31 -23.33 11.37
N LEU A 63 13.63 -22.86 10.34
CA LEU A 63 14.23 -22.21 9.15
C LEU A 63 14.49 -20.72 9.38
N VAL A 64 13.96 -20.14 10.45
CA VAL A 64 14.15 -18.73 10.81
C VAL A 64 15.21 -18.64 11.90
N GLN A 65 16.29 -17.90 11.64
CA GLN A 65 17.36 -17.67 12.61
C GLN A 65 16.89 -16.72 13.71
N ASN A 66 17.35 -16.93 14.95
CA ASN A 66 16.93 -16.11 16.11
C ASN A 66 17.45 -14.67 16.06
N ASP A 67 18.55 -14.43 15.32
CA ASP A 67 19.22 -13.15 15.16
C ASP A 67 18.98 -12.49 13.80
N CYS A 68 17.97 -12.97 13.05
CA CYS A 68 17.65 -12.40 11.76
C CYS A 68 17.03 -11.00 11.90
N ALA A 69 17.32 -10.14 10.94
CA ALA A 69 16.65 -8.86 10.76
C ALA A 69 15.40 -9.01 9.91
N PHE A 70 14.42 -8.15 10.14
CA PHE A 70 13.18 -8.09 9.36
C PHE A 70 13.15 -6.80 8.56
N ALA A 71 12.76 -6.91 7.31
CA ALA A 71 12.55 -5.78 6.42
C ALA A 71 11.29 -5.98 5.60
N GLY A 72 10.61 -4.89 5.30
CA GLY A 72 9.42 -4.91 4.47
C GLY A 72 9.30 -3.63 3.68
N HIS A 73 8.68 -3.70 2.50
CA HIS A 73 8.35 -2.56 1.68
C HIS A 73 6.84 -2.34 1.68
N SER A 74 6.39 -1.13 2.03
CA SER A 74 4.99 -0.74 2.02
C SER A 74 4.12 -1.66 2.91
N LEU A 75 3.34 -2.57 2.34
CA LEU A 75 2.56 -3.55 3.08
C LEU A 75 3.44 -4.52 3.87
N GLY A 76 4.60 -4.88 3.32
CA GLY A 76 5.57 -5.76 3.98
C GLY A 76 6.13 -5.23 5.29
N GLU A 77 6.07 -3.91 5.54
CA GLU A 77 6.44 -3.33 6.85
C GLU A 77 5.50 -3.85 7.96
N TYR A 78 4.22 -3.98 7.67
CA TYR A 78 3.23 -4.54 8.60
C TYR A 78 3.44 -6.04 8.83
N SER A 79 3.76 -6.80 7.76
CA SER A 79 4.10 -8.21 7.87
C SER A 79 5.39 -8.42 8.67
N ALA A 80 6.39 -7.56 8.51
CA ALA A 80 7.60 -7.58 9.31
C ALA A 80 7.30 -7.35 10.79
N LEU A 81 6.50 -6.33 11.14
CA LEU A 81 6.08 -6.05 12.52
C LEU A 81 5.30 -7.21 13.14
N ALA A 82 4.44 -7.86 12.39
CA ALA A 82 3.70 -9.03 12.84
C ALA A 82 4.58 -10.28 13.02
N SER A 83 5.77 -10.29 12.39
CA SER A 83 6.72 -11.40 12.46
C SER A 83 7.74 -11.23 13.58
N ILE A 84 8.00 -9.99 14.01
CA ILE A 84 8.92 -9.67 15.12
C ILE A 84 8.19 -9.88 16.45
N ALA A 85 8.48 -10.97 17.17
CA ALA A 85 8.07 -11.20 18.55
C ALA A 85 6.59 -10.87 18.87
N ASP A 86 5.68 -11.09 17.92
CA ASP A 86 4.25 -10.82 18.06
C ASP A 86 3.89 -9.37 18.48
N ILE A 87 4.71 -8.39 18.09
CA ILE A 87 4.46 -6.98 18.37
C ILE A 87 3.11 -6.54 17.83
N LEU A 88 2.69 -7.09 16.69
CA LEU A 88 1.40 -6.84 16.08
C LEU A 88 0.61 -8.15 15.94
N PRO A 89 -0.33 -8.44 16.85
CA PRO A 89 -1.20 -9.61 16.75
C PRO A 89 -1.96 -9.66 15.44
N ILE A 90 -2.20 -10.86 14.91
CA ILE A 90 -2.84 -11.04 13.58
C ILE A 90 -4.20 -10.36 13.46
N ALA A 91 -5.00 -10.33 14.53
CA ALA A 91 -6.29 -9.64 14.52
C ALA A 91 -6.10 -8.14 14.30
N SER A 92 -5.20 -7.52 15.05
CA SER A 92 -4.87 -6.09 14.89
C SER A 92 -4.24 -5.79 13.54
N LEU A 93 -3.41 -6.71 13.02
CA LEU A 93 -2.84 -6.60 11.68
C LEU A 93 -3.95 -6.55 10.62
N VAL A 94 -4.93 -7.46 10.69
CA VAL A 94 -6.06 -7.51 9.75
C VAL A 94 -6.86 -6.20 9.80
N ASP A 95 -7.16 -5.70 11.00
CA ASP A 95 -7.89 -4.44 11.15
C ASP A 95 -7.13 -3.27 10.54
N VAL A 96 -5.86 -3.12 10.87
CA VAL A 96 -5.02 -2.01 10.36
C VAL A 96 -4.91 -2.05 8.85
N VAL A 97 -4.60 -3.22 8.26
CA VAL A 97 -4.42 -3.31 6.80
C VAL A 97 -5.75 -3.21 6.05
N PHE A 98 -6.87 -3.59 6.66
CA PHE A 98 -8.19 -3.33 6.11
C PHE A 98 -8.44 -1.81 5.98
N TYR A 99 -8.23 -1.06 7.05
CA TYR A 99 -8.41 0.39 7.04
C TYR A 99 -7.42 1.10 6.10
N ARG A 100 -6.17 0.65 6.08
CA ARG A 100 -5.18 1.12 5.11
C ARG A 100 -5.64 0.86 3.68
N GLY A 101 -6.06 -0.34 3.38
CA GLY A 101 -6.50 -0.74 2.06
C GLY A 101 -7.73 0.00 1.57
N ILE A 102 -8.76 0.16 2.42
CA ILE A 102 -9.97 0.88 2.03
C ILE A 102 -9.71 2.38 1.87
N THR A 103 -8.81 2.95 2.68
CA THR A 103 -8.37 4.34 2.51
C THR A 103 -7.73 4.54 1.13
N MET A 104 -6.78 3.66 0.76
CA MET A 104 -6.14 3.69 -0.55
C MET A 104 -7.14 3.47 -1.69
N GLN A 105 -8.07 2.52 -1.52
CA GLN A 105 -9.10 2.22 -2.53
C GLN A 105 -10.03 3.40 -2.78
N ARG A 106 -10.38 4.14 -1.73
CA ARG A 106 -11.31 5.28 -1.80
C ARG A 106 -10.63 6.59 -2.18
N ALA A 107 -9.34 6.72 -1.93
CA ALA A 107 -8.57 7.91 -2.30
C ALA A 107 -8.37 8.04 -3.82
N VAL A 108 -8.43 6.94 -4.55
CA VAL A 108 -8.27 6.93 -6.01
C VAL A 108 -9.60 7.20 -6.68
N GLU A 109 -9.66 8.26 -7.49
CA GLU A 109 -10.83 8.60 -8.31
C GLU A 109 -11.11 7.51 -9.34
N ARG A 110 -12.39 7.17 -9.49
CA ARG A 110 -12.86 6.13 -10.39
C ARG A 110 -14.08 6.59 -11.18
N ASP A 111 -14.18 6.13 -12.40
CA ASP A 111 -15.35 6.36 -13.25
C ASP A 111 -16.55 5.45 -12.84
N SER A 112 -17.68 5.61 -13.53
CA SER A 112 -18.89 4.81 -13.29
C SER A 112 -18.72 3.31 -13.55
N GLN A 113 -17.65 2.93 -14.25
CA GLN A 113 -17.26 1.54 -14.50
C GLN A 113 -16.19 1.04 -13.54
N ASN A 114 -15.93 1.79 -12.44
CA ASN A 114 -14.90 1.50 -11.44
C ASN A 114 -13.46 1.47 -11.99
N ARG A 115 -13.19 2.16 -13.10
CA ARG A 115 -11.85 2.28 -13.69
C ARG A 115 -11.18 3.57 -13.20
N SER A 116 -9.86 3.55 -13.09
CA SER A 116 -9.04 4.70 -12.72
C SER A 116 -8.01 5.00 -13.80
N ASN A 117 -7.71 6.28 -13.99
CA ASN A 117 -6.62 6.75 -14.84
C ASN A 117 -5.28 6.82 -14.07
N TYR A 118 -5.28 6.49 -12.79
CA TYR A 118 -4.07 6.45 -11.97
C TYR A 118 -3.43 5.08 -12.02
N GLY A 119 -2.11 5.05 -12.02
CA GLY A 119 -1.31 3.84 -11.97
C GLY A 119 -0.02 4.04 -11.21
N MET A 120 0.60 2.95 -10.79
CA MET A 120 1.91 2.96 -10.15
C MET A 120 2.88 2.12 -10.98
N VAL A 121 4.10 2.61 -11.16
CA VAL A 121 5.16 1.94 -11.89
C VAL A 121 6.40 1.88 -11.01
N ALA A 122 7.05 0.71 -10.96
CA ALA A 122 8.37 0.58 -10.35
C ALA A 122 9.44 0.90 -11.40
N ALA A 123 10.25 1.93 -11.14
CA ALA A 123 11.39 2.28 -11.95
C ALA A 123 12.69 1.84 -11.27
N ASN A 124 13.61 1.27 -12.06
CA ASN A 124 14.95 0.95 -11.58
C ASN A 124 15.97 1.85 -12.28
N PRO A 125 16.41 2.95 -11.65
CA PRO A 125 17.33 3.91 -12.26
C PRO A 125 18.68 3.29 -12.65
N SER A 126 19.16 2.31 -11.89
CA SER A 126 20.49 1.69 -12.13
C SER A 126 20.59 0.96 -13.47
N ARG A 127 19.45 0.63 -14.10
CA ARG A 127 19.43 0.04 -15.43
C ARG A 127 19.72 1.01 -16.56
N ILE A 128 19.62 2.31 -16.30
CA ILE A 128 19.93 3.36 -17.27
C ILE A 128 21.44 3.58 -17.31
N GLY A 129 22.08 3.58 -16.15
CA GLY A 129 23.54 3.72 -16.03
C GLY A 129 23.94 3.92 -14.57
N LYS A 130 25.20 3.63 -14.26
CA LYS A 130 25.72 3.72 -12.88
C LYS A 130 25.65 5.12 -12.29
N SER A 131 25.65 6.17 -13.13
CA SER A 131 25.54 7.57 -12.71
C SER A 131 24.10 8.07 -12.63
N PHE A 132 23.12 7.29 -13.09
CA PHE A 132 21.72 7.67 -13.07
C PHE A 132 21.07 7.18 -11.78
N GLY A 133 21.12 8.01 -10.76
CA GLY A 133 20.55 7.74 -9.44
C GLY A 133 19.19 8.40 -9.21
N ASP A 134 18.69 8.29 -8.00
CA ASP A 134 17.41 8.86 -7.55
C ASP A 134 17.23 10.35 -7.86
N PRO A 135 18.23 11.23 -7.65
CA PRO A 135 18.07 12.66 -7.99
C PRO A 135 17.80 12.88 -9.47
N ALA A 136 18.51 12.17 -10.34
CA ALA A 136 18.32 12.25 -11.79
C ALA A 136 16.93 11.73 -12.21
N LEU A 137 16.46 10.64 -11.59
CA LEU A 137 15.11 10.12 -11.83
C LEU A 137 14.05 11.15 -11.42
N ARG A 138 14.20 11.79 -10.25
CA ARG A 138 13.27 12.83 -9.79
C ARG A 138 13.19 14.00 -10.74
N GLU A 139 14.33 14.50 -11.20
CA GLU A 139 14.40 15.59 -12.19
C GLU A 139 13.68 15.24 -13.50
N VAL A 140 13.86 14.00 -13.99
CA VAL A 140 13.15 13.51 -15.19
C VAL A 140 11.64 13.47 -14.95
N VAL A 141 11.20 12.88 -13.83
CA VAL A 141 9.78 12.76 -13.48
C VAL A 141 9.13 14.15 -13.37
N GLU A 142 9.75 15.08 -12.65
CA GLU A 142 9.28 16.46 -12.51
C GLU A 142 9.24 17.21 -13.85
N THR A 143 10.23 16.96 -14.71
CA THR A 143 10.27 17.58 -16.04
C THR A 143 9.13 17.08 -16.92
N ILE A 144 8.84 15.77 -16.89
CA ILE A 144 7.73 15.17 -17.64
C ILE A 144 6.40 15.69 -17.09
N ALA A 145 6.22 15.68 -15.77
CA ALA A 145 5.02 16.20 -15.12
C ALA A 145 4.71 17.64 -15.54
N ARG A 146 5.72 18.50 -15.50
CA ARG A 146 5.62 19.92 -15.86
C ARG A 146 5.33 20.13 -17.34
N ARG A 147 6.04 19.41 -18.24
CA ARG A 147 5.84 19.52 -19.69
C ARG A 147 4.50 18.96 -20.17
N GLY A 148 4.05 17.88 -19.56
CA GLY A 148 2.79 17.23 -19.88
C GLY A 148 1.58 17.82 -19.16
N ASN A 149 1.80 18.72 -18.19
CA ASN A 149 0.76 19.18 -17.26
C ASN A 149 -0.05 18.01 -16.67
N ILE A 150 0.67 16.97 -16.22
CA ILE A 150 0.09 15.76 -15.64
C ILE A 150 0.57 15.56 -14.21
N LEU A 151 -0.24 14.87 -13.40
CA LEU A 151 0.18 14.40 -12.10
C LEU A 151 1.12 13.20 -12.28
N LEU A 152 2.40 13.41 -12.00
CA LEU A 152 3.41 12.37 -12.01
C LEU A 152 4.40 12.62 -10.87
N GLU A 153 4.50 11.70 -9.93
CA GLU A 153 5.26 11.87 -8.70
C GLU A 153 6.08 10.63 -8.35
N VAL A 154 7.23 10.83 -7.72
CA VAL A 154 7.99 9.76 -7.07
C VAL A 154 7.45 9.58 -5.66
N VAL A 155 6.62 8.57 -5.45
CA VAL A 155 5.91 8.33 -4.19
C VAL A 155 6.81 7.70 -3.13
N LYS A 156 7.70 6.78 -3.53
CA LYS A 156 8.64 6.10 -2.64
C LYS A 156 9.95 5.80 -3.36
N SER A 157 11.05 6.11 -2.69
CA SER A 157 12.41 5.76 -3.12
C SER A 157 12.97 4.70 -2.20
N VAL A 158 13.42 3.58 -2.75
CA VAL A 158 14.10 2.53 -1.99
C VAL A 158 15.59 2.69 -2.26
N ILE A 159 16.34 3.11 -1.24
CA ILE A 159 17.80 3.20 -1.33
C ILE A 159 18.35 1.79 -1.14
N SER A 160 18.96 1.24 -2.17
CA SER A 160 19.82 0.05 -2.02
C SER A 160 21.14 0.51 -1.43
N LEU A 161 21.39 0.17 -0.17
CA LEU A 161 22.74 0.26 0.40
C LEU A 161 23.54 -0.90 -0.19
N GLN A 162 24.31 -0.63 -1.24
CA GLN A 162 25.37 -1.54 -1.65
C GLN A 162 26.57 -1.31 -0.70
N SER A 163 26.86 -2.32 0.11
CA SER A 163 28.12 -2.45 0.86
C SER A 163 29.26 -2.79 -0.10
#